data_9d385e1eb9356be5db991849fb7694b1
#
_entry.id   9d385e1eb9356be5db991849fb7694b1
#
_cell.length_a   1.000
_cell.length_b   1.000
_cell.length_c   1.000
_cell.angle_alpha   90.00
_cell.angle_beta   90.00
_cell.angle_gamma   90.00
#
_symmetry.space_group_name_H-M   'P 1'
#
loop_
_entity.id
_entity.type
_entity.pdbx_description
1 polymer ?
#
loop_
_entity_poly.entity_id
_entity_poly.type
_entity_poly.pdbx_seq_one_letter_code
_entity_poly.pdbx_strand_id
1 'polypeptide(L)'
;KMHVTLAVVVGLIVGGVRSDKEDYLNSLKSLIKELNLEKNIVFTGSQNKIEQIYALSDVVISSSKKPESFGRAVAEAICMNKPVIATNHGGVKDIIIENINGFFFEVGDDKKLAANILKSRTLKFDGYAYISNNFSLGNMVDKTLEVYRDL
;
A
#
# COMPACT_ATOMS: atom_id res chain seq x y z
N LYS A 1 -13.05 -32.94 7.07
CA LYS A 1 -12.70 -32.56 5.67
C LYS A 1 -11.99 -31.23 5.74
N MET A 2 -10.69 -31.25 5.43
CA MET A 2 -9.86 -30.04 5.35
C MET A 2 -10.13 -29.42 3.97
N HIS A 3 -10.81 -28.26 3.92
CA HIS A 3 -10.93 -27.50 2.69
C HIS A 3 -9.64 -26.72 2.47
N VAL A 4 -8.80 -27.17 1.54
CA VAL A 4 -7.67 -26.40 1.06
C VAL A 4 -8.23 -25.39 0.05
N THR A 5 -8.38 -24.14 0.45
CA THR A 5 -8.66 -23.06 -0.50
C THR A 5 -7.32 -22.65 -1.11
N LEU A 6 -7.09 -23.01 -2.37
CA LEU A 6 -5.96 -22.47 -3.13
C LEU A 6 -6.27 -20.99 -3.43
N ALA A 7 -5.67 -20.09 -2.70
CA ALA A 7 -5.71 -18.68 -3.05
C ALA A 7 -4.65 -18.42 -4.14
N VAL A 8 -5.10 -18.07 -5.33
CA VAL A 8 -4.21 -17.55 -6.37
C VAL A 8 -3.98 -16.07 -6.06
N VAL A 9 -2.74 -15.70 -5.77
CA VAL A 9 -2.34 -14.31 -5.57
C VAL A 9 -1.62 -13.84 -6.83
N VAL A 10 -2.05 -12.69 -7.37
CA VAL A 10 -1.38 -11.97 -8.44
C VAL A 10 -0.90 -10.65 -7.89
N GLY A 11 0.41 -10.41 -7.95
CA GLY A 11 1.02 -9.15 -7.53
C GLY A 11 1.20 -8.21 -8.71
N LEU A 12 0.72 -6.98 -8.57
CA LEU A 12 0.95 -5.90 -9.53
C LEU A 12 2.05 -4.98 -9.00
N ILE A 13 3.16 -4.88 -9.71
CA ILE A 13 4.21 -3.89 -9.42
C ILE A 13 3.96 -2.69 -10.34
N VAL A 14 3.43 -1.62 -9.74
CA VAL A 14 2.95 -0.44 -10.46
C VAL A 14 3.98 0.68 -10.35
N GLY A 15 4.39 1.22 -11.48
CA GLY A 15 5.31 2.36 -11.54
C GLY A 15 6.30 2.23 -12.70
N GLY A 16 6.82 3.36 -13.13
CA GLY A 16 7.92 3.42 -14.09
C GLY A 16 9.27 3.18 -13.43
N VAL A 17 10.23 2.78 -14.23
CA VAL A 17 11.62 2.62 -13.81
C VAL A 17 12.43 3.81 -14.30
N ARG A 18 13.14 4.45 -13.39
CA ARG A 18 14.12 5.48 -13.75
C ARG A 18 15.36 4.81 -14.34
N SER A 19 16.04 5.48 -15.27
CA SER A 19 17.24 4.96 -15.94
C SER A 19 18.35 4.53 -14.97
N ASP A 20 18.47 5.22 -13.82
CA ASP A 20 19.42 4.88 -12.75
C ASP A 20 19.01 3.66 -11.90
N LYS A 21 17.89 3.01 -12.20
CA LYS A 21 17.31 1.90 -11.44
C LYS A 21 17.05 0.64 -12.27
N GLU A 22 17.58 0.57 -13.49
CA GLU A 22 17.41 -0.60 -14.36
C GLU A 22 18.03 -1.87 -13.75
N ASP A 23 19.19 -1.77 -13.11
CA ASP A 23 19.82 -2.91 -12.43
C ASP A 23 18.93 -3.46 -11.30
N TYR A 24 18.25 -2.58 -10.58
CA TYR A 24 17.29 -3.01 -9.55
C TYR A 24 16.10 -3.73 -10.16
N LEU A 25 15.53 -3.22 -11.27
CA LEU A 25 14.47 -3.91 -11.99
C LEU A 25 14.92 -5.30 -12.46
N ASN A 26 16.12 -5.40 -13.01
CA ASN A 26 16.67 -6.67 -13.49
C ASN A 26 16.87 -7.66 -12.33
N SER A 27 17.32 -7.19 -11.16
CA SER A 27 17.43 -8.04 -9.97
C SER A 27 16.08 -8.57 -9.50
N LEU A 28 15.01 -7.75 -9.55
CA LEU A 28 13.65 -8.21 -9.23
C LEU A 28 13.16 -9.26 -10.22
N LYS A 29 13.38 -9.05 -11.53
CA LYS A 29 12.99 -10.03 -12.56
C LYS A 29 13.74 -11.36 -12.40
N SER A 30 15.01 -11.32 -12.06
CA SER A 30 15.81 -12.52 -11.76
C SER A 30 15.27 -13.27 -10.56
N LEU A 31 14.93 -12.56 -9.47
CA LEU A 31 14.32 -13.16 -8.28
C LEU A 31 12.96 -13.79 -8.57
N ILE A 32 12.12 -13.14 -9.37
CA ILE A 32 10.82 -13.68 -9.79
C ILE A 32 11.00 -15.01 -10.52
N LYS A 33 11.99 -15.09 -11.42
CA LYS A 33 12.31 -16.30 -12.16
C LYS A 33 12.88 -17.40 -11.25
N GLU A 34 13.78 -17.06 -10.36
CA GLU A 34 14.34 -17.99 -9.37
C GLU A 34 13.24 -18.64 -8.50
N LEU A 35 12.23 -17.83 -8.12
CA LEU A 35 11.11 -18.27 -7.30
C LEU A 35 9.95 -18.89 -8.11
N ASN A 36 10.07 -19.00 -9.45
CA ASN A 36 9.03 -19.49 -10.36
C ASN A 36 7.70 -18.73 -10.23
N LEU A 37 7.77 -17.38 -10.09
CA LEU A 37 6.62 -16.50 -9.88
C LEU A 37 6.22 -15.68 -11.12
N GLU A 38 6.73 -16.03 -12.32
CA GLU A 38 6.49 -15.27 -13.55
C GLU A 38 5.01 -15.17 -13.93
N LYS A 39 4.20 -16.16 -13.53
CA LYS A 39 2.75 -16.15 -13.72
C LYS A 39 1.97 -15.38 -12.63
N ASN A 40 2.65 -15.02 -11.56
CA ASN A 40 2.02 -14.40 -10.39
C ASN A 40 2.37 -12.92 -10.25
N ILE A 41 3.42 -12.44 -10.92
CA ILE A 41 3.87 -11.05 -10.79
C ILE A 41 3.81 -10.35 -12.15
N VAL A 42 3.17 -9.19 -12.16
CA VAL A 42 3.02 -8.34 -13.36
C VAL A 42 3.61 -6.97 -13.10
N PHE A 43 4.56 -6.55 -13.94
CA PHE A 43 5.04 -5.18 -13.98
C PHE A 43 4.15 -4.37 -14.93
N THR A 44 3.46 -3.37 -14.41
CA THR A 44 2.51 -2.57 -15.21
C THR A 44 3.15 -1.37 -15.91
N GLY A 45 4.38 -1.00 -15.51
CA GLY A 45 4.97 0.28 -15.91
C GLY A 45 4.23 1.47 -15.28
N SER A 46 4.50 2.68 -15.79
CA SER A 46 3.81 3.89 -15.36
C SER A 46 2.34 3.86 -15.76
N GLN A 47 1.47 4.23 -14.82
CA GLN A 47 0.02 4.27 -15.02
C GLN A 47 -0.50 5.70 -14.78
N ASN A 48 -1.31 6.19 -15.70
CA ASN A 48 -1.93 7.53 -15.59
C ASN A 48 -3.29 7.50 -14.90
N LYS A 49 -3.89 6.31 -14.75
CA LYS A 49 -5.20 6.09 -14.13
C LYS A 49 -5.04 5.18 -12.93
N ILE A 50 -4.34 5.68 -11.91
CA ILE A 50 -4.00 4.88 -10.73
C ILE A 50 -5.24 4.42 -9.97
N GLU A 51 -6.33 5.17 -10.03
CA GLU A 51 -7.62 4.81 -9.45
C GLU A 51 -8.17 3.48 -9.99
N GLN A 52 -7.91 3.17 -11.26
CA GLN A 52 -8.32 1.88 -11.84
C GLN A 52 -7.51 0.72 -11.27
N ILE A 53 -6.23 0.94 -10.98
CA ILE A 53 -5.37 -0.06 -10.33
C ILE A 53 -5.86 -0.31 -8.90
N TYR A 54 -6.17 0.73 -8.14
CA TYR A 54 -6.76 0.55 -6.81
C TYR A 54 -8.10 -0.18 -6.89
N ALA A 55 -8.97 0.18 -7.84
CA ALA A 55 -10.26 -0.48 -8.00
C ALA A 55 -10.13 -2.00 -8.23
N LEU A 56 -9.13 -2.44 -9.01
CA LEU A 56 -8.84 -3.84 -9.31
C LEU A 56 -8.18 -4.59 -8.14
N SER A 57 -7.55 -3.87 -7.19
CA SER A 57 -6.79 -4.48 -6.11
C SER A 57 -7.70 -4.94 -4.98
N ASP A 58 -7.37 -6.06 -4.35
CA ASP A 58 -7.98 -6.50 -3.09
C ASP A 58 -7.27 -5.89 -1.88
N VAL A 59 -5.97 -5.65 -1.99
CA VAL A 59 -5.09 -5.07 -0.97
C VAL A 59 -3.97 -4.29 -1.62
N VAL A 60 -3.54 -3.20 -1.02
CA VAL A 60 -2.40 -2.40 -1.47
C VAL A 60 -1.24 -2.56 -0.49
N ILE A 61 -0.03 -2.73 -1.03
CA ILE A 61 1.17 -2.94 -0.22
C ILE A 61 2.12 -1.76 -0.43
N SER A 62 2.53 -1.13 0.66
CA SER A 62 3.59 -0.11 0.71
C SER A 62 4.79 -0.66 1.47
N SER A 63 5.78 -1.19 0.72
CA SER A 63 6.96 -1.87 1.27
C SER A 63 8.21 -1.01 1.26
N SER A 64 8.08 0.29 1.48
CA SER A 64 9.20 1.23 1.51
C SER A 64 10.22 0.86 2.59
N LYS A 65 11.51 0.78 2.22
CA LYS A 65 12.60 0.54 3.17
C LYS A 65 12.99 1.81 3.94
N LYS A 66 12.62 2.98 3.44
CA LYS A 66 12.89 4.28 4.06
C LYS A 66 11.56 4.92 4.47
N PRO A 67 11.52 5.65 5.60
CA PRO A 67 10.33 6.38 6.01
C PRO A 67 9.85 7.35 4.93
N GLU A 68 8.56 7.32 4.65
CA GLU A 68 7.89 8.31 3.80
C GLU A 68 7.38 9.47 4.66
N SER A 69 7.37 10.69 4.12
CA SER A 69 6.89 11.87 4.84
C SER A 69 5.40 11.78 5.16
N PHE A 70 4.57 11.28 4.22
CA PHE A 70 3.12 11.19 4.37
C PHE A 70 2.60 9.79 4.02
N GLY A 71 2.92 9.27 2.82
CA GLY A 71 2.35 8.00 2.33
C GLY A 71 1.11 8.22 1.45
N ARG A 72 1.24 9.06 0.44
CA ARG A 72 0.14 9.44 -0.45
C ARG A 72 -0.57 8.23 -1.06
N ALA A 73 0.17 7.23 -1.54
CA ALA A 73 -0.40 6.02 -2.11
C ALA A 73 -1.24 5.23 -1.07
N VAL A 74 -0.86 5.27 0.20
CA VAL A 74 -1.61 4.66 1.30
C VAL A 74 -2.94 5.38 1.51
N ALA A 75 -2.93 6.72 1.56
CA ALA A 75 -4.16 7.52 1.70
C ALA A 75 -5.11 7.31 0.52
N GLU A 76 -4.59 7.31 -0.72
CA GLU A 76 -5.36 7.07 -1.94
C GLU A 76 -6.03 5.69 -1.93
N ALA A 77 -5.29 4.65 -1.56
CA ALA A 77 -5.82 3.29 -1.48
C ALA A 77 -6.93 3.17 -0.42
N ILE A 78 -6.70 3.72 0.78
CA ILE A 78 -7.70 3.72 1.86
C ILE A 78 -8.95 4.51 1.43
N CYS A 79 -8.78 5.67 0.79
CA CYS A 79 -9.89 6.47 0.26
C CYS A 79 -10.77 5.65 -0.71
N MET A 80 -10.18 4.71 -1.43
CA MET A 80 -10.87 3.77 -2.32
C MET A 80 -11.35 2.48 -1.63
N ASN A 81 -11.43 2.49 -0.30
CA ASN A 81 -11.83 1.32 0.51
C ASN A 81 -10.94 0.08 0.31
N LYS A 82 -9.66 0.28 -0.02
CA LYS A 82 -8.70 -0.81 -0.14
C LYS A 82 -7.87 -0.91 1.13
N PRO A 83 -7.86 -2.09 1.79
CA PRO A 83 -6.96 -2.32 2.92
C PRO A 83 -5.52 -2.11 2.50
N VAL A 84 -4.72 -1.55 3.39
CA VAL A 84 -3.31 -1.31 3.13
C VAL A 84 -2.44 -2.09 4.10
N ILE A 85 -1.34 -2.65 3.60
CA ILE A 85 -0.29 -3.24 4.42
C ILE A 85 0.98 -2.44 4.18
N ALA A 86 1.51 -1.80 5.21
CA ALA A 86 2.69 -0.95 5.07
C ALA A 86 3.79 -1.31 6.05
N THR A 87 5.03 -0.95 5.69
CA THR A 87 6.15 -0.99 6.64
C THR A 87 5.91 -0.03 7.80
N ASN A 88 6.23 -0.47 9.02
CA ASN A 88 5.89 0.20 10.28
C ASN A 88 6.80 1.42 10.57
N HIS A 89 6.84 2.39 9.67
CA HIS A 89 7.62 3.61 9.86
C HIS A 89 7.14 4.77 8.96
N GLY A 90 7.48 6.00 9.36
CA GLY A 90 7.11 7.21 8.61
C GLY A 90 5.63 7.59 8.71
N GLY A 91 5.19 8.48 7.84
CA GLY A 91 3.85 9.08 7.85
C GLY A 91 2.69 8.11 7.63
N VAL A 92 2.94 6.90 7.13
CA VAL A 92 1.90 5.87 6.99
C VAL A 92 1.28 5.48 8.33
N LYS A 93 1.99 5.69 9.45
CA LYS A 93 1.52 5.41 10.82
C LYS A 93 0.41 6.37 11.26
N ASP A 94 0.35 7.55 10.66
CA ASP A 94 -0.70 8.53 10.95
C ASP A 94 -1.99 8.23 10.15
N ILE A 95 -1.88 7.44 9.08
CA ILE A 95 -2.98 7.14 8.16
C ILE A 95 -3.59 5.76 8.44
N ILE A 96 -2.76 4.77 8.74
CA ILE A 96 -3.24 3.40 8.96
C ILE A 96 -3.70 3.25 10.41
N ILE A 97 -4.93 2.80 10.60
CA ILE A 97 -5.48 2.31 11.87
C ILE A 97 -5.42 0.79 11.82
N GLU A 98 -4.49 0.22 12.60
CA GLU A 98 -4.25 -1.23 12.56
C GLU A 98 -5.51 -2.04 12.91
N ASN A 99 -5.77 -3.10 12.18
CA ASN A 99 -6.97 -3.95 12.22
C ASN A 99 -8.28 -3.29 11.78
N ILE A 100 -8.26 -2.03 11.32
CA ILE A 100 -9.44 -1.32 10.81
C ILE A 100 -9.31 -1.12 9.30
N ASN A 101 -8.29 -0.37 8.85
CA ASN A 101 -8.09 -0.08 7.44
C ASN A 101 -6.76 -0.65 6.88
N GLY A 102 -5.96 -1.32 7.73
CA GLY A 102 -4.71 -1.92 7.30
C GLY A 102 -3.93 -2.62 8.41
N PHE A 103 -2.71 -2.97 8.09
CA PHE A 103 -1.77 -3.66 8.96
C PHE A 103 -0.35 -3.15 8.76
N PHE A 104 0.49 -3.32 9.78
CA PHE A 104 1.91 -3.04 9.70
C PHE A 104 2.75 -4.32 9.67
N PHE A 105 3.93 -4.23 9.06
CA PHE A 105 4.98 -5.24 9.13
C PHE A 105 6.36 -4.57 9.17
N GLU A 106 7.35 -5.27 9.70
CA GLU A 106 8.72 -4.76 9.75
C GLU A 106 9.44 -5.00 8.42
N VAL A 107 10.39 -4.13 8.08
CA VAL A 107 11.21 -4.30 6.86
C VAL A 107 11.89 -5.66 6.87
N GLY A 108 11.61 -6.48 5.85
CA GLY A 108 12.15 -7.83 5.71
C GLY A 108 11.33 -8.93 6.37
N ASP A 109 10.22 -8.62 7.04
CA ASP A 109 9.30 -9.63 7.59
C ASP A 109 8.25 -10.06 6.53
N ASP A 110 8.70 -10.88 5.60
CA ASP A 110 7.87 -11.45 4.53
C ASP A 110 6.77 -12.38 5.08
N LYS A 111 7.01 -13.06 6.18
CA LYS A 111 6.02 -13.94 6.83
C LYS A 111 4.87 -13.13 7.41
N LYS A 112 5.16 -12.03 8.09
CA LYS A 112 4.13 -11.12 8.61
C LYS A 112 3.34 -10.48 7.48
N LEU A 113 4.03 -10.04 6.41
CA LEU A 113 3.39 -9.51 5.21
C LEU A 113 2.40 -10.53 4.62
N ALA A 114 2.83 -11.77 4.39
CA ALA A 114 1.97 -12.83 3.85
C ALA A 114 0.75 -13.10 4.75
N ALA A 115 0.94 -13.17 6.07
CA ALA A 115 -0.16 -13.35 7.02
C ALA A 115 -1.15 -12.18 6.98
N ASN A 116 -0.66 -10.95 6.86
CA ASN A 116 -1.48 -9.75 6.80
C ASN A 116 -2.28 -9.66 5.48
N ILE A 117 -1.73 -10.12 4.35
CA ILE A 117 -2.47 -10.21 3.07
C ILE A 117 -3.74 -11.07 3.24
N LEU A 118 -3.63 -12.20 3.91
CA LEU A 118 -4.79 -13.06 4.15
C LEU A 118 -5.81 -12.42 5.11
N LYS A 119 -5.34 -11.76 6.16
CA LYS A 119 -6.18 -11.06 7.15
C LYS A 119 -6.89 -9.85 6.56
N SER A 120 -6.24 -9.10 5.66
CA SER A 120 -6.78 -7.87 5.09
C SER A 120 -8.11 -8.07 4.37
N ARG A 121 -8.37 -9.27 3.85
CA ARG A 121 -9.62 -9.62 3.15
C ARG A 121 -10.88 -9.53 4.02
N THR A 122 -10.74 -9.51 5.33
CA THR A 122 -11.87 -9.43 6.27
C THR A 122 -12.18 -8.01 6.72
N LEU A 123 -11.31 -7.05 6.41
CA LEU A 123 -11.50 -5.66 6.82
C LEU A 123 -12.63 -5.02 6.02
N LYS A 124 -13.49 -4.29 6.75
CA LYS A 124 -14.56 -3.47 6.18
C LYS A 124 -14.55 -2.12 6.87
N PHE A 125 -14.42 -1.05 6.10
CA PHE A 125 -14.34 0.32 6.62
C PHE A 125 -14.84 1.31 5.57
N ASP A 126 -15.18 2.51 6.00
CA ASP A 126 -15.46 3.65 5.11
C ASP A 126 -14.20 4.52 5.01
N GLY A 127 -13.35 4.16 4.05
CA GLY A 127 -12.09 4.83 3.83
C GLY A 127 -12.25 6.23 3.25
N TYR A 128 -13.27 6.46 2.43
CA TYR A 128 -13.56 7.78 1.88
C TYR A 128 -13.92 8.77 3.00
N ALA A 129 -14.85 8.42 3.87
CA ALA A 129 -15.20 9.26 5.00
C ALA A 129 -13.99 9.49 5.93
N TYR A 130 -13.22 8.45 6.22
CA TYR A 130 -12.04 8.58 7.07
C TYR A 130 -11.00 9.54 6.48
N ILE A 131 -10.62 9.38 5.22
CA ILE A 131 -9.61 10.24 4.58
C ILE A 131 -10.14 11.67 4.42
N SER A 132 -11.38 11.84 3.99
CA SER A 132 -11.99 13.17 3.81
C SER A 132 -12.06 13.96 5.12
N ASN A 133 -12.38 13.29 6.23
CA ASN A 133 -12.50 13.93 7.53
C ASN A 133 -11.17 14.24 8.21
N ASN A 134 -10.10 13.51 7.89
CA ASN A 134 -8.82 13.66 8.60
C ASN A 134 -7.71 14.28 7.75
N PHE A 135 -7.73 14.09 6.44
CA PHE A 135 -6.61 14.43 5.55
C PHE A 135 -7.02 15.27 4.34
N SER A 136 -8.18 15.92 4.39
CA SER A 136 -8.61 16.85 3.33
C SER A 136 -7.77 18.12 3.30
N LEU A 137 -7.77 18.78 2.14
CA LEU A 137 -7.11 20.09 1.98
C LEU A 137 -7.67 21.12 2.99
N GLY A 138 -8.99 21.12 3.23
CA GLY A 138 -9.61 21.98 4.21
C GLY A 138 -9.03 21.81 5.60
N ASN A 139 -9.00 20.56 6.09
CA ASN A 139 -8.42 20.24 7.40
C ASN A 139 -6.92 20.62 7.50
N MET A 140 -6.16 20.45 6.42
CA MET A 140 -4.76 20.86 6.40
C MET A 140 -4.65 22.38 6.54
N VAL A 141 -5.45 23.15 5.80
CA VAL A 141 -5.48 24.61 5.86
C VAL A 141 -5.89 25.09 7.25
N ASP A 142 -6.98 24.55 7.80
CA ASP A 142 -7.50 24.94 9.11
C ASP A 142 -6.48 24.72 10.23
N LYS A 143 -5.87 23.52 10.28
CA LYS A 143 -4.81 23.22 11.26
C LYS A 143 -3.58 24.10 11.09
N THR A 144 -3.23 24.44 9.85
CA THR A 144 -2.10 25.35 9.59
C THR A 144 -2.41 26.76 10.11
N LEU A 145 -3.62 27.26 9.86
CA LEU A 145 -4.06 28.56 10.36
C LEU A 145 -4.17 28.63 11.90
N GLU A 146 -4.57 27.53 12.54
CA GLU A 146 -4.55 27.42 14.02
C GLU A 146 -3.15 27.66 14.57
N VAL A 147 -2.13 26.96 14.01
CA VAL A 147 -0.73 27.17 14.44
C VAL A 147 -0.28 28.63 14.27
N TYR A 148 -0.67 29.29 13.17
CA TYR A 148 -0.30 30.71 12.97
C TYR A 148 -1.03 31.69 13.91
N ARG A 149 -2.22 31.31 14.42
CA ARG A 149 -2.96 32.16 15.38
C ARG A 149 -2.42 32.04 16.80
N ASP A 150 -1.76 30.95 17.11
CA ASP A 150 -1.16 30.66 18.43
C ASP A 150 0.29 31.23 18.58
N LEU A 151 0.85 31.80 17.49
CA LEU A 151 2.14 32.49 17.48
C LEU A 151 1.99 33.99 17.72
#